data_88db410373b9c0d0ce92ba80976bf814
#
_entry.id   88db410373b9c0d0ce92ba80976bf814
#
_cell.length_a   1.000
_cell.length_b   1.000
_cell.length_c   1.000
_cell.angle_alpha   90.00
_cell.angle_beta   90.00
_cell.angle_gamma   90.00
#
_symmetry.space_group_name_H-M   'P 1'
#
loop_
_entity.id
_entity.type
_entity.pdbx_description
1 polymer ?
#
loop_
_entity_poly.entity_id
_entity_poly.type
_entity_poly.pdbx_seq_one_letter_code
_entity_poly.pdbx_strand_id
1 'polypeptide(L)' 'MGSLKKRSVNLAGHATSLALEPEFWAALDRIAKQDAVSIAALIQRIDVGRGERPLASACRVYALQRAGG' A
#
# COMPACT_ATOMS: atom_id res chain seq x y z
N MET A 1 15.79 6.60 12.13
CA MET A 1 16.24 5.59 11.25
C MET A 1 15.12 4.71 10.79
N GLY A 2 14.67 4.80 9.68
CA GLY A 2 13.67 4.11 8.92
C GLY A 2 13.26 2.69 9.30
N SER A 3 12.84 2.46 10.51
CA SER A 3 12.24 1.18 10.86
C SER A 3 10.97 0.97 10.06
N LEU A 4 10.79 -0.23 9.53
CA LEU A 4 9.56 -0.58 8.85
C LEU A 4 8.41 -0.62 9.85
N LYS A 5 7.25 -0.16 9.43
CA LYS A 5 6.02 -0.26 10.19
C LYS A 5 5.17 -1.37 9.59
N LYS A 6 4.82 -2.33 10.43
CA LYS A 6 3.98 -3.45 10.00
C LYS A 6 2.52 -3.13 10.31
N ARG A 7 1.67 -3.29 9.31
CA ARG A 7 0.23 -3.15 9.49
C ARG A 7 -0.45 -4.38 8.91
N SER A 8 -1.53 -4.79 9.56
CA SER A 8 -2.34 -5.89 9.07
C SER A 8 -3.44 -5.32 8.20
N VAL A 9 -3.56 -5.85 6.99
CA VAL A 9 -4.62 -5.45 6.07
C VAL A 9 -5.38 -6.68 5.62
N ASN A 10 -6.67 -6.53 5.40
CA ASN A 10 -7.53 -7.63 4.96
C ASN A 10 -7.62 -7.57 3.44
N LEU A 11 -7.06 -8.58 2.78
CA LEU A 11 -7.07 -8.67 1.33
C LEU A 11 -7.86 -9.92 0.92
N ALA A 12 -8.96 -9.73 0.22
CA ALA A 12 -9.80 -10.81 -0.27
C ALA A 12 -10.18 -11.79 0.84
N GLY A 13 -10.50 -11.26 2.03
CA GLY A 13 -10.91 -12.07 3.16
C GLY A 13 -9.77 -12.66 4.00
N HIS A 14 -8.53 -12.37 3.65
CA HIS A 14 -7.36 -12.89 4.37
C HIS A 14 -6.59 -11.74 5.02
N ALA A 15 -6.24 -11.92 6.28
CA ALA A 15 -5.39 -10.96 6.97
C ALA A 15 -3.95 -11.12 6.48
N THR A 16 -3.36 -10.04 6.00
CA THR A 16 -2.00 -10.03 5.46
C THR A 16 -1.20 -8.98 6.21
N SER A 17 -0.01 -9.35 6.66
CA SER A 17 0.92 -8.40 7.25
C SER A 17 1.74 -7.74 6.16
N LEU A 18 1.84 -6.42 6.21
CA LEU A 18 2.59 -5.65 5.23
C LEU A 18 3.47 -4.67 5.97
N ALA A 19 4.76 -4.69 5.70
CA ALA A 19 5.74 -3.80 6.33
C ALA A 19 6.25 -2.79 5.31
N LEU A 20 6.05 -1.52 5.62
CA LEU A 20 6.51 -0.42 4.77
C LEU A 20 7.11 0.66 5.67
N GLU A 21 7.98 1.45 5.08
CA GLU A 21 8.49 2.63 5.75
C GLU A 21 7.34 3.59 6.09
N PRO A 22 7.42 4.31 7.20
CA PRO A 22 6.35 5.24 7.58
C PRO A 22 5.99 6.24 6.48
N GLU A 23 6.98 6.66 5.71
CA GLU A 23 6.76 7.59 4.60
C GLU A 23 5.84 7.01 3.53
N PHE A 24 5.99 5.72 3.24
CA PHE A 24 5.13 5.06 2.26
C PHE A 24 3.72 4.85 2.84
N TRP A 25 3.61 4.52 4.12
CA TRP A 25 2.29 4.42 4.74
C TRP A 25 1.56 5.75 4.68
N ALA A 26 2.26 6.85 4.97
CA ALA A 26 1.67 8.18 4.90
C ALA A 26 1.20 8.50 3.47
N ALA A 27 2.01 8.14 2.48
CA ALA A 27 1.65 8.37 1.08
C ALA A 27 0.41 7.57 0.69
N LEU A 28 0.35 6.30 1.08
CA LEU A 28 -0.80 5.45 0.76
C LEU A 28 -2.06 5.91 1.47
N ASP A 29 -1.94 6.32 2.73
CA ASP A 29 -3.09 6.86 3.47
C ASP A 29 -3.65 8.11 2.77
N ARG A 30 -2.76 8.98 2.30
CA ARG A 30 -3.16 10.18 1.57
C ARG A 30 -3.87 9.85 0.26
N ILE A 31 -3.32 8.88 -0.49
CA ILE A 31 -3.91 8.46 -1.75
C ILE A 31 -5.29 7.85 -1.52
N ALA A 32 -5.41 6.99 -0.50
CA ALA A 32 -6.70 6.38 -0.18
C ALA A 32 -7.75 7.44 0.13
N LYS A 33 -7.35 8.48 0.87
CA LYS A 33 -8.23 9.59 1.18
C LYS A 33 -8.66 10.34 -0.07
N GLN A 34 -7.70 10.61 -0.96
CA GLN A 34 -7.98 11.29 -2.23
C GLN A 34 -8.95 10.49 -3.08
N ASP A 35 -8.79 9.18 -3.10
CA ASP A 35 -9.62 8.30 -3.90
C ASP A 35 -10.91 7.89 -3.19
N ALA A 36 -11.12 8.36 -1.96
CA ALA A 36 -12.30 8.06 -1.14
C ALA A 36 -12.49 6.55 -0.93
N VAL A 37 -11.39 5.83 -0.71
CA VAL A 37 -11.42 4.40 -0.42
C VAL A 37 -10.65 4.14 0.87
N SER A 38 -10.89 2.96 1.47
CA SER A 38 -10.10 2.55 2.64
C SER A 38 -8.69 2.17 2.21
N ILE A 39 -7.76 2.18 3.17
CA ILE A 39 -6.39 1.74 2.88
C ILE A 39 -6.39 0.28 2.43
N ALA A 40 -7.23 -0.57 3.02
CA ALA A 40 -7.33 -1.97 2.61
C ALA A 40 -7.81 -2.09 1.16
N ALA A 41 -8.80 -1.28 0.78
CA ALA A 41 -9.32 -1.30 -0.59
C ALA A 41 -8.25 -0.84 -1.58
N LEU A 42 -7.45 0.17 -1.21
CA LEU A 42 -6.37 0.65 -2.06
C LEU A 42 -5.32 -0.44 -2.25
N ILE A 43 -4.91 -1.09 -1.16
CA ILE A 43 -3.89 -2.14 -1.23
C ILE A 43 -4.42 -3.34 -2.01
N GLN A 44 -5.71 -3.67 -1.87
CA GLN A 44 -6.33 -4.73 -2.65
C GLN A 44 -6.22 -4.43 -4.15
N ARG A 45 -6.46 -3.19 -4.54
CA ARG A 45 -6.33 -2.76 -5.93
C ARG A 45 -4.91 -2.92 -6.44
N ILE A 46 -3.93 -2.54 -5.60
CA ILE A 46 -2.51 -2.70 -5.94
C ILE A 46 -2.16 -4.18 -6.07
N ASP A 47 -2.67 -5.01 -5.15
CA ASP A 47 -2.40 -6.44 -5.15
C ASP A 47 -2.90 -7.11 -6.43
N VAL A 48 -4.07 -6.74 -6.89
CA VAL A 48 -4.65 -7.31 -8.12
C VAL A 48 -3.77 -7.01 -9.33
N GLY A 49 -3.17 -5.82 -9.38
CA GLY A 49 -2.41 -5.39 -10.54
C GLY A 49 -0.90 -5.62 -10.47
N ARG A 50 -0.40 -6.25 -9.40
CA ARG A 50 1.05 -6.32 -9.20
C ARG A 50 1.78 -7.40 -10.00
N GLY A 51 1.06 -8.37 -10.53
CA GLY A 51 1.68 -9.48 -11.22
C GLY A 51 2.57 -10.27 -10.26
N GLU A 52 3.83 -10.50 -10.63
CA GLU A 52 4.77 -11.26 -9.82
C GLU A 52 5.57 -10.38 -8.85
N ARG A 53 5.37 -9.08 -8.87
CA ARG A 53 6.09 -8.17 -7.98
C ARG A 53 5.62 -8.38 -6.54
N PRO A 54 6.55 -8.44 -5.55
CA PRO A 54 6.13 -8.54 -4.15
C PRO A 54 5.22 -7.37 -3.76
N LEU A 55 4.28 -7.63 -2.87
CA LEU A 55 3.28 -6.63 -2.52
C LEU A 55 3.91 -5.35 -1.96
N ALA A 56 4.91 -5.47 -1.08
CA ALA A 56 5.57 -4.29 -0.52
C ALA A 56 6.20 -3.45 -1.63
N SER A 57 6.86 -4.09 -2.58
CA SER A 57 7.46 -3.40 -3.72
C SER A 57 6.39 -2.72 -4.58
N ALA A 58 5.29 -3.41 -4.84
CA ALA A 58 4.19 -2.86 -5.63
C ALA A 58 3.60 -1.62 -4.96
N CYS A 59 3.46 -1.65 -3.64
CA CYS A 59 2.93 -0.50 -2.90
C CYS A 59 3.87 0.70 -2.98
N ARG A 60 5.18 0.46 -2.87
CA ARG A 60 6.17 1.55 -2.99
C ARG A 60 6.15 2.17 -4.38
N VAL A 61 6.13 1.33 -5.40
CA VAL A 61 6.10 1.81 -6.78
C VAL A 61 4.83 2.60 -7.05
N TYR A 62 3.69 2.08 -6.57
CA TYR A 62 2.42 2.75 -6.75
C TYR A 62 2.43 4.14 -6.08
N ALA A 63 2.93 4.20 -4.85
CA ALA A 63 3.02 5.47 -4.13
C ALA A 63 3.90 6.47 -4.87
N LEU A 64 5.01 6.00 -5.40
CA LEU A 64 5.93 6.85 -6.15
C LEU A 64 5.28 7.37 -7.44
N GLN A 65 4.58 6.52 -8.16
CA GLN A 65 3.91 6.91 -9.40
C GLN A 65 2.83 7.96 -9.14
N ARG A 66 2.05 7.78 -8.09
CA ARG A 66 0.99 8.72 -7.74
C ARG A 66 1.56 10.06 -7.26
N ALA A 67 2.69 10.04 -6.58
CA ALA A 67 3.35 11.26 -6.11
C ALA A 67 3.97 12.05 -7.26
N GLY A 68 4.45 11.35 -8.26
CA GLY A 68 5.12 12.00 -9.40
C GLY A 68 4.17 12.56 -10.43
N GLY A 69 2.92 12.25 -10.32
CA GLY A 69 2.09 12.69 -11.35
C GLY A 69 0.78 12.87 -11.36
#